data_43743cc69fbfb19383c9a5878336b1d9
#
_entry.id   43743cc69fbfb19383c9a5878336b1d9
#
_cell.length_a   1.000
_cell.length_b   1.000
_cell.length_c   1.000
_cell.angle_alpha   90.00
_cell.angle_beta   90.00
_cell.angle_gamma   90.00
#
_symmetry.space_group_name_H-M   'P 1'
#
loop_
_entity.id
_entity.type
_entity.pdbx_description
1 polymer ?
#
loop_
_entity_poly.entity_id
_entity_poly.type
_entity_poly.pdbx_seq_one_letter_code
_entity_poly.pdbx_strand_id
1 'polypeptide(L)'
;QRQMCIRDRDWEALKNFGLSKEQLEKAKALEPMLRGYKSPGAFTIAGNYNSAIMKLDARLSFRHDKDGNVVLAIHGIRQKPELERPFFGHEFSKEDKANLLETGNMGRIVNLKNYITGEMIPSFVSVDKVTNELVSMRASSVQIPDEIKGVKLNKEQQQALREGKGVFLDNMISNRKNSFSATVQV
;
A
#
# COMPACT_ATOMS: atom_id res chain seq x y z
N GLN A 1 -14.07 -0.53 -8.49
CA GLN A 1 -12.75 -0.80 -9.10
C GLN A 1 -12.94 -1.80 -10.21
N ARG A 2 -12.58 -1.43 -11.46
CA ARG A 2 -12.61 -2.39 -12.56
C ARG A 2 -11.52 -3.43 -12.33
N GLN A 3 -11.93 -4.71 -12.26
CA GLN A 3 -11.01 -5.83 -12.23
C GLN A 3 -10.18 -5.80 -13.52
N MET A 4 -8.86 -5.81 -13.41
CA MET A 4 -7.98 -5.84 -14.57
C MET A 4 -8.18 -7.13 -15.37
N CYS A 5 -8.44 -7.03 -16.67
CA CYS A 5 -8.70 -8.20 -17.50
C CYS A 5 -7.42 -9.03 -17.67
N ILE A 6 -7.48 -10.31 -17.30
CA ILE A 6 -6.31 -11.22 -17.36
C ILE A 6 -5.90 -11.50 -18.83
N ARG A 7 -6.83 -11.34 -19.80
CA ARG A 7 -6.60 -11.68 -21.20
C ARG A 7 -5.54 -10.84 -21.90
N ASP A 8 -5.33 -9.61 -21.42
CA ASP A 8 -4.43 -8.63 -22.06
C ASP A 8 -3.03 -8.59 -21.43
N ARG A 9 -2.67 -9.63 -20.63
CA ARG A 9 -1.39 -9.67 -19.97
C ARG A 9 -0.41 -10.53 -20.70
N ASP A 10 0.73 -9.95 -20.89
CA ASP A 10 1.90 -10.68 -21.33
C ASP A 10 2.51 -11.48 -20.17
N TRP A 11 2.04 -12.73 -19.99
CA TRP A 11 2.60 -13.66 -19.01
C TRP A 11 4.06 -14.03 -19.32
N GLU A 12 4.49 -13.88 -20.57
CA GLU A 12 5.88 -14.08 -20.95
C GLU A 12 6.79 -13.02 -20.33
N ALA A 13 6.29 -11.78 -20.17
CA ALA A 13 7.05 -10.74 -19.47
C ALA A 13 7.38 -11.12 -18.02
N LEU A 14 6.51 -11.87 -17.33
CA LEU A 14 6.79 -12.35 -15.97
C LEU A 14 7.90 -13.41 -15.93
N LYS A 15 8.00 -14.24 -16.94
CA LYS A 15 9.06 -15.26 -17.04
C LYS A 15 10.44 -14.61 -17.14
N ASN A 16 10.56 -13.46 -17.78
CA ASN A 16 11.80 -12.69 -17.84
C ASN A 16 12.31 -12.25 -16.47
N PHE A 17 11.42 -12.19 -15.47
CA PHE A 17 11.74 -11.89 -14.08
C PHE A 17 11.82 -13.14 -13.19
N GLY A 18 11.78 -14.34 -13.78
CA GLY A 18 11.80 -15.61 -13.05
C GLY A 18 10.49 -15.91 -12.31
N LEU A 19 9.37 -15.33 -12.77
CA LEU A 19 8.05 -15.47 -12.16
C LEU A 19 7.11 -16.27 -13.06
N SER A 20 6.24 -17.08 -12.46
CA SER A 20 5.16 -17.75 -13.16
C SER A 20 3.79 -17.41 -12.55
N LYS A 21 2.73 -17.62 -13.33
CA LYS A 21 1.35 -17.46 -12.87
C LYS A 21 1.07 -18.37 -11.68
N GLU A 22 1.51 -19.63 -11.75
CA GLU A 22 1.32 -20.63 -10.71
C GLU A 22 1.98 -20.23 -9.38
N GLN A 23 3.16 -19.61 -9.44
CA GLN A 23 3.82 -19.07 -8.24
C GLN A 23 3.00 -17.97 -7.59
N LEU A 24 2.42 -17.05 -8.38
CA LEU A 24 1.56 -15.98 -7.87
C LEU A 24 0.26 -16.50 -7.29
N GLU A 25 -0.35 -17.52 -7.91
CA GLU A 25 -1.56 -18.20 -7.43
C GLU A 25 -1.29 -18.92 -6.10
N LYS A 26 -0.24 -19.74 -6.04
CA LYS A 26 0.17 -20.47 -4.83
C LYS A 26 0.45 -19.52 -3.66
N ALA A 27 1.05 -18.37 -3.93
CA ALA A 27 1.30 -17.33 -2.93
C ALA A 27 0.06 -16.47 -2.61
N LYS A 28 -1.10 -16.75 -3.20
CA LYS A 28 -2.33 -15.96 -3.09
C LYS A 28 -2.13 -14.47 -3.45
N ALA A 29 -1.18 -14.20 -4.32
CA ALA A 29 -0.81 -12.85 -4.73
C ALA A 29 -1.58 -12.38 -5.98
N LEU A 30 -2.00 -13.31 -6.84
CA LEU A 30 -2.61 -12.97 -8.11
C LEU A 30 -3.89 -12.16 -7.95
N GLU A 31 -4.81 -12.60 -7.11
CA GLU A 31 -6.10 -11.92 -6.90
C GLU A 31 -5.95 -10.48 -6.37
N PRO A 32 -5.16 -10.19 -5.31
CA PRO A 32 -4.88 -8.81 -4.91
C PRO A 32 -4.24 -7.97 -6.02
N MET A 33 -3.28 -8.54 -6.76
CA MET A 33 -2.62 -7.81 -7.85
C MET A 33 -3.57 -7.48 -9.00
N LEU A 34 -4.52 -8.36 -9.30
CA LEU A 34 -5.59 -8.13 -10.28
C LEU A 34 -6.52 -6.98 -9.90
N ARG A 35 -6.67 -6.73 -8.61
CA ARG A 35 -7.43 -5.60 -8.06
C ARG A 35 -6.58 -4.33 -7.93
N GLY A 36 -5.32 -4.33 -8.37
CA GLY A 36 -4.41 -3.19 -8.30
C GLY A 36 -3.69 -3.02 -6.96
N TYR A 37 -3.80 -4.01 -6.05
CA TYR A 37 -3.04 -4.02 -4.81
C TYR A 37 -1.65 -4.62 -5.01
N LYS A 38 -0.75 -4.35 -4.08
CA LYS A 38 0.55 -5.06 -4.01
C LYS A 38 0.34 -6.51 -3.57
N SER A 39 1.23 -7.40 -3.99
CA SER A 39 1.29 -8.78 -3.49
C SER A 39 1.36 -8.81 -1.96
N PRO A 40 0.77 -9.81 -1.27
CA PRO A 40 0.80 -9.90 0.19
C PRO A 40 2.23 -9.99 0.77
N GLY A 41 3.12 -10.71 0.08
CA GLY A 41 4.52 -10.87 0.43
C GLY A 41 5.46 -10.44 -0.68
N ALA A 42 6.77 -10.48 -0.39
CA ALA A 42 7.82 -10.24 -1.36
C ALA A 42 8.11 -11.52 -2.18
N PHE A 43 8.53 -11.31 -3.42
CA PHE A 43 9.04 -12.32 -4.34
C PHE A 43 10.49 -12.01 -4.66
N THR A 44 11.32 -13.03 -4.74
CA THR A 44 12.65 -12.88 -5.34
C THR A 44 12.48 -12.85 -6.84
N ILE A 45 12.83 -11.73 -7.45
CA ILE A 45 12.86 -11.57 -8.91
C ILE A 45 14.29 -11.63 -9.39
N ALA A 46 14.50 -12.31 -10.51
CA ALA A 46 15.81 -12.41 -11.16
C ALA A 46 15.63 -12.23 -12.66
N GLY A 47 16.47 -11.44 -13.28
CA GLY A 47 16.42 -11.20 -14.72
C GLY A 47 17.79 -10.88 -15.28
N ASN A 48 17.97 -11.20 -16.56
CA ASN A 48 19.16 -10.84 -17.33
C ASN A 48 18.83 -9.61 -18.17
N TYR A 49 19.57 -8.54 -17.96
CA TYR A 49 19.44 -7.28 -18.70
C TYR A 49 20.74 -7.00 -19.43
N ASN A 50 20.81 -7.41 -20.70
CA ASN A 50 22.04 -7.32 -21.51
C ASN A 50 23.24 -7.97 -20.81
N SER A 51 24.17 -7.16 -20.31
CA SER A 51 25.39 -7.61 -19.63
C SER A 51 25.27 -7.69 -18.10
N ALA A 52 24.07 -7.44 -17.53
CA ALA A 52 23.85 -7.42 -16.08
C ALA A 52 22.83 -8.47 -15.65
N ILE A 53 23.13 -9.17 -14.55
CA ILE A 53 22.18 -10.04 -13.84
C ILE A 53 21.66 -9.26 -12.66
N MET A 54 20.34 -9.10 -12.57
CA MET A 54 19.67 -8.48 -11.42
C MET A 54 18.98 -9.57 -10.60
N LYS A 55 19.17 -9.53 -9.28
CA LYS A 55 18.40 -10.33 -8.33
C LYS A 55 18.02 -9.43 -7.17
N LEU A 56 16.72 -9.34 -6.85
CA LEU A 56 16.22 -8.53 -5.73
C LEU A 56 14.91 -9.11 -5.19
N ASP A 57 14.63 -8.80 -3.94
CA ASP A 57 13.35 -9.10 -3.32
C ASP A 57 12.43 -7.89 -3.42
N ALA A 58 11.19 -8.11 -3.87
CA ALA A 58 10.23 -7.04 -4.13
C ALA A 58 8.79 -7.50 -3.93
N ARG A 59 7.91 -6.59 -3.53
CA ARG A 59 6.47 -6.77 -3.74
C ARG A 59 6.12 -6.41 -5.17
N LEU A 60 5.06 -7.00 -5.68
CA LEU A 60 4.63 -6.85 -7.06
C LEU A 60 3.22 -6.28 -7.11
N SER A 61 2.91 -5.46 -8.11
CA SER A 61 1.54 -5.06 -8.41
C SER A 61 1.36 -4.89 -9.93
N PHE A 62 0.11 -4.96 -10.39
CA PHE A 62 -0.20 -4.55 -11.75
C PHE A 62 -0.65 -3.10 -11.76
N ARG A 63 -0.21 -2.36 -12.78
CA ARG A 63 -0.55 -0.95 -13.00
C ARG A 63 -0.91 -0.74 -14.45
N HIS A 64 -1.64 0.33 -14.75
CA HIS A 64 -1.79 0.79 -16.11
C HIS A 64 -0.67 1.80 -16.42
N ASP A 65 -0.05 1.65 -17.58
CA ASP A 65 0.83 2.69 -18.14
C ASP A 65 0.00 3.85 -18.70
N LYS A 66 0.68 4.83 -19.29
CA LYS A 66 0.04 6.01 -19.91
C LYS A 66 -0.86 5.66 -21.10
N ASP A 67 -0.62 4.53 -21.74
CA ASP A 67 -1.36 4.05 -22.91
C ASP A 67 -2.50 3.09 -22.51
N GLY A 68 -2.66 2.83 -21.21
CA GLY A 68 -3.69 1.95 -20.64
C GLY A 68 -3.31 0.48 -20.61
N ASN A 69 -2.08 0.10 -21.01
CA ASN A 69 -1.61 -1.27 -20.95
C ASN A 69 -1.33 -1.68 -19.50
N VAL A 70 -1.55 -2.95 -19.19
CA VAL A 70 -1.23 -3.48 -17.86
C VAL A 70 0.23 -3.87 -17.80
N VAL A 71 0.98 -3.21 -16.91
CA VAL A 71 2.40 -3.46 -16.68
C VAL A 71 2.65 -3.97 -15.27
N LEU A 72 3.73 -4.75 -15.10
CA LEU A 72 4.22 -5.19 -13.79
C LEU A 72 5.00 -4.05 -13.13
N ALA A 73 4.55 -3.63 -11.96
CA ALA A 73 5.30 -2.72 -11.09
C ALA A 73 6.05 -3.50 -10.02
N ILE A 74 7.32 -3.21 -9.88
CA ILE A 74 8.26 -3.87 -8.97
C ILE A 74 8.58 -2.91 -7.83
N HIS A 75 8.26 -3.31 -6.60
CA HIS A 75 8.45 -2.54 -5.38
C HIS A 75 9.57 -3.16 -4.56
N GLY A 76 10.80 -2.72 -4.81
CA GLY A 76 12.00 -3.23 -4.13
C GLY A 76 11.98 -2.93 -2.62
N ILE A 77 12.53 -3.84 -1.83
CA ILE A 77 12.66 -3.66 -0.38
C ILE A 77 13.76 -2.64 -0.11
N ARG A 78 13.43 -1.59 0.62
CA ARG A 78 14.34 -0.54 1.07
C ARG A 78 14.77 -0.81 2.51
N GLN A 79 15.95 -0.37 2.89
CA GLN A 79 16.42 -0.48 4.29
C GLN A 79 15.62 0.40 5.23
N LYS A 80 15.21 1.59 4.74
CA LYS A 80 14.39 2.57 5.49
C LYS A 80 13.51 3.37 4.55
N PRO A 81 12.42 3.97 5.04
CA PRO A 81 11.61 4.89 4.25
C PRO A 81 12.41 6.13 3.84
N GLU A 82 12.15 6.63 2.64
CA GLU A 82 12.75 7.88 2.15
C GLU A 82 11.93 9.08 2.65
N LEU A 83 12.38 9.69 3.74
CA LEU A 83 11.68 10.79 4.40
C LEU A 83 12.39 12.14 4.26
N GLU A 84 13.55 12.17 3.59
CA GLU A 84 14.33 13.39 3.41
C GLU A 84 13.97 14.16 2.15
N ARG A 85 13.23 13.53 1.24
CA ARG A 85 12.75 14.14 0.01
C ARG A 85 11.26 14.43 0.08
N PRO A 86 10.78 15.51 -0.57
CA PRO A 86 9.34 15.75 -0.67
C PRO A 86 8.60 14.58 -1.33
N PHE A 87 7.49 14.18 -0.74
CA PHE A 87 6.61 13.15 -1.29
C PHE A 87 5.38 13.80 -1.90
N PHE A 88 5.27 13.76 -3.23
CA PHE A 88 4.23 14.46 -3.98
C PHE A 88 4.08 15.94 -3.57
N GLY A 89 5.22 16.62 -3.41
CA GLY A 89 5.29 18.04 -3.05
C GLY A 89 5.09 18.34 -1.56
N HIS A 90 4.86 17.32 -0.72
CA HIS A 90 4.77 17.46 0.73
C HIS A 90 6.13 17.20 1.39
N GLU A 91 6.62 18.15 2.18
CA GLU A 91 7.80 18.02 3.04
C GLU A 91 7.39 17.51 4.42
N PHE A 92 8.09 16.48 4.90
CA PHE A 92 7.78 15.88 6.20
C PHE A 92 8.34 16.72 7.35
N SER A 93 7.47 17.08 8.29
CA SER A 93 7.88 17.64 9.58
C SER A 93 8.61 16.60 10.43
N LYS A 94 9.24 17.05 11.54
CA LYS A 94 9.86 16.11 12.50
C LYS A 94 8.84 15.14 13.09
N GLU A 95 7.62 15.62 13.35
CA GLU A 95 6.52 14.81 13.87
C GLU A 95 6.03 13.78 12.84
N ASP A 96 5.85 14.19 11.57
CA ASP A 96 5.50 13.27 10.48
C ASP A 96 6.50 12.12 10.35
N LYS A 97 7.80 12.45 10.39
CA LYS A 97 8.89 11.46 10.32
C LYS A 97 8.85 10.50 11.51
N ALA A 98 8.67 11.02 12.72
CA ALA A 98 8.56 10.19 13.93
C ALA A 98 7.36 9.24 13.83
N ASN A 99 6.18 9.73 13.50
CA ASN A 99 4.97 8.93 13.37
C ASN A 99 5.13 7.83 12.29
N LEU A 100 5.67 8.17 11.12
CA LEU A 100 5.90 7.21 10.03
C LEU A 100 6.89 6.10 10.43
N LEU A 101 7.93 6.45 11.21
CA LEU A 101 8.93 5.47 11.66
C LEU A 101 8.41 4.58 12.80
N GLU A 102 7.65 5.14 13.73
CA GLU A 102 7.15 4.43 14.92
C GLU A 102 5.92 3.58 14.61
N THR A 103 4.91 4.20 13.99
CA THR A 103 3.61 3.56 13.75
C THR A 103 3.44 3.01 12.34
N GLY A 104 4.16 3.59 11.38
CA GLY A 104 4.00 3.36 9.95
C GLY A 104 2.93 4.26 9.31
N ASN A 105 2.28 5.16 10.09
CA ASN A 105 1.27 6.09 9.60
C ASN A 105 1.63 7.52 10.01
N MET A 106 1.32 8.49 9.17
CA MET A 106 1.64 9.88 9.45
C MET A 106 0.76 10.51 10.55
N GLY A 107 -0.44 9.96 10.77
CA GLY A 107 -1.34 10.41 11.84
C GLY A 107 -2.25 11.57 11.46
N ARG A 108 -2.17 12.07 10.23
CA ARG A 108 -2.99 13.17 9.73
C ARG A 108 -3.13 13.14 8.21
N ILE A 109 -4.12 13.86 7.71
CA ILE A 109 -4.30 14.10 6.28
C ILE A 109 -3.37 15.25 5.83
N VAL A 110 -2.78 15.09 4.66
CA VAL A 110 -1.99 16.12 3.98
C VAL A 110 -2.42 16.25 2.54
N ASN A 111 -2.18 17.42 1.96
CA ASN A 111 -2.44 17.67 0.56
C ASN A 111 -1.23 17.24 -0.28
N LEU A 112 -1.42 16.24 -1.13
CA LEU A 112 -0.42 15.76 -2.07
C LEU A 112 -0.71 16.30 -3.47
N LYS A 113 0.34 16.75 -4.16
CA LYS A 113 0.22 17.29 -5.52
C LYS A 113 0.09 16.17 -6.54
N ASN A 114 -0.97 16.21 -7.32
CA ASN A 114 -1.05 15.41 -8.54
C ASN A 114 -0.21 16.08 -9.62
N TYR A 115 0.90 15.50 -10.01
CA TYR A 115 1.82 16.09 -11.01
C TYR A 115 1.24 16.14 -12.44
N ILE A 116 0.19 15.39 -12.72
CA ILE A 116 -0.47 15.40 -14.03
C ILE A 116 -1.47 16.56 -14.12
N THR A 117 -2.32 16.73 -13.08
CA THR A 117 -3.38 17.72 -13.08
C THR A 117 -3.02 19.02 -12.33
N GLY A 118 -1.96 18.99 -11.52
CA GLY A 118 -1.58 20.08 -10.62
C GLY A 118 -2.46 20.20 -9.36
N GLU A 119 -3.51 19.39 -9.25
CA GLU A 119 -4.47 19.42 -8.16
C GLU A 119 -3.84 18.96 -6.83
N MET A 120 -4.21 19.62 -5.73
CA MET A 120 -3.85 19.22 -4.38
C MET A 120 -4.91 18.27 -3.83
N ILE A 121 -4.52 17.04 -3.54
CA ILE A 121 -5.43 15.96 -3.15
C ILE A 121 -5.22 15.62 -1.68
N PRO A 122 -6.26 15.81 -0.80
CA PRO A 122 -6.20 15.35 0.58
C PRO A 122 -5.96 13.83 0.64
N SER A 123 -4.91 13.42 1.33
CA SER A 123 -4.45 12.04 1.33
C SER A 123 -3.88 11.62 2.69
N PHE A 124 -4.05 10.35 3.01
CA PHE A 124 -3.30 9.67 4.05
C PHE A 124 -1.94 9.24 3.49
N VAL A 125 -0.90 9.27 4.34
CA VAL A 125 0.42 8.77 4.01
C VAL A 125 0.84 7.74 5.04
N SER A 126 1.32 6.60 4.56
CA SER A 126 1.82 5.51 5.40
C SER A 126 3.04 4.84 4.79
N VAL A 127 3.69 3.98 5.56
CA VAL A 127 4.82 3.16 5.13
C VAL A 127 4.36 1.73 4.90
N ASP A 128 4.65 1.18 3.74
CA ASP A 128 4.52 -0.26 3.49
C ASP A 128 5.59 -1.00 4.30
N LYS A 129 5.20 -1.67 5.37
CA LYS A 129 6.11 -2.35 6.31
C LYS A 129 6.98 -3.45 5.69
N VAL A 130 6.61 -3.96 4.52
CA VAL A 130 7.40 -4.99 3.81
C VAL A 130 8.49 -4.36 2.97
N THR A 131 8.19 -3.24 2.29
CA THR A 131 9.11 -2.61 1.34
C THR A 131 9.75 -1.33 1.84
N ASN A 132 9.31 -0.78 2.96
CA ASN A 132 9.65 0.56 3.45
C ASN A 132 9.35 1.66 2.41
N GLU A 133 8.44 1.41 1.48
CA GLU A 133 7.99 2.39 0.50
C GLU A 133 6.88 3.27 1.08
N LEU A 134 6.95 4.57 0.84
CA LEU A 134 5.84 5.47 1.14
C LEU A 134 4.67 5.17 0.22
N VAL A 135 3.50 5.06 0.80
CA VAL A 135 2.23 4.87 0.08
C VAL A 135 1.25 5.95 0.47
N SER A 136 0.41 6.34 -0.47
CA SER A 136 -0.65 7.31 -0.22
C SER A 136 -2.01 6.78 -0.64
N MET A 137 -3.04 7.20 0.08
CA MET A 137 -4.43 6.91 -0.23
C MET A 137 -5.25 8.20 -0.15
N ARG A 138 -6.05 8.49 -1.16
CA ARG A 138 -6.95 9.65 -1.14
C ARG A 138 -7.91 9.55 0.04
N ALA A 139 -8.06 10.62 0.81
CA ALA A 139 -8.97 10.64 1.96
C ALA A 139 -10.43 10.35 1.54
N SER A 140 -10.85 10.83 0.38
CA SER A 140 -12.19 10.56 -0.19
C SER A 140 -12.45 9.09 -0.55
N SER A 141 -11.40 8.27 -0.69
CA SER A 141 -11.53 6.84 -0.99
C SER A 141 -11.67 5.97 0.26
N VAL A 142 -11.47 6.54 1.45
CA VAL A 142 -11.54 5.81 2.72
C VAL A 142 -12.96 5.87 3.26
N GLN A 143 -13.53 4.70 3.48
CA GLN A 143 -14.81 4.53 4.17
C GLN A 143 -14.56 4.00 5.57
N ILE A 144 -14.94 4.77 6.59
CA ILE A 144 -14.86 4.33 7.99
C ILE A 144 -16.10 3.52 8.28
N PRO A 145 -15.98 2.25 8.68
CA PRO A 145 -17.12 1.41 9.02
C PRO A 145 -17.74 1.85 10.36
N ASP A 146 -19.00 1.49 10.58
CA ASP A 146 -19.67 1.74 11.86
C ASP A 146 -19.19 0.81 12.96
N GLU A 147 -18.56 -0.32 12.59
CA GLU A 147 -18.08 -1.34 13.51
C GLU A 147 -16.73 -1.90 13.06
N ILE A 148 -15.80 -2.07 14.01
CA ILE A 148 -14.51 -2.72 13.78
C ILE A 148 -14.35 -3.90 14.74
N LYS A 149 -14.22 -5.11 14.19
CA LYS A 149 -13.98 -6.35 14.97
C LYS A 149 -14.96 -6.56 16.16
N GLY A 150 -16.24 -6.25 15.97
CA GLY A 150 -17.29 -6.40 16.98
C GLY A 150 -17.49 -5.18 17.89
N VAL A 151 -16.68 -4.12 17.72
CA VAL A 151 -16.81 -2.88 18.50
C VAL A 151 -17.45 -1.79 17.64
N LYS A 152 -18.62 -1.29 18.06
CA LYS A 152 -19.28 -0.16 17.40
C LYS A 152 -18.53 1.13 17.69
N LEU A 153 -18.26 1.90 16.64
CA LEU A 153 -17.61 3.19 16.74
C LEU A 153 -18.62 4.29 17.04
N ASN A 154 -18.30 5.15 18.01
CA ASN A 154 -19.03 6.38 18.22
C ASN A 154 -18.64 7.45 17.17
N LYS A 155 -19.38 8.56 17.12
CA LYS A 155 -19.14 9.63 16.13
C LYS A 155 -17.77 10.27 16.27
N GLU A 156 -17.26 10.43 17.49
CA GLU A 156 -15.94 11.01 17.76
C GLU A 156 -14.83 10.09 17.27
N GLN A 157 -14.95 8.79 17.51
CA GLN A 157 -14.01 7.77 17.03
C GLN A 157 -13.99 7.71 15.49
N GLN A 158 -15.17 7.72 14.86
CA GLN A 158 -15.25 7.77 13.39
C GLN A 158 -14.62 9.04 12.83
N GLN A 159 -14.83 10.20 13.47
CA GLN A 159 -14.24 11.46 13.04
C GLN A 159 -12.71 11.43 13.21
N ALA A 160 -12.21 10.95 14.32
CA ALA A 160 -10.77 10.81 14.55
C ALA A 160 -10.11 9.92 13.49
N LEU A 161 -10.73 8.78 13.12
CA LEU A 161 -10.25 7.93 12.04
C LEU A 161 -10.29 8.63 10.68
N ARG A 162 -11.34 9.42 10.38
CA ARG A 162 -11.41 10.23 9.15
C ARG A 162 -10.30 11.27 9.06
N GLU A 163 -9.81 11.76 10.19
CA GLU A 163 -8.70 12.71 10.28
C GLU A 163 -7.32 12.03 10.24
N GLY A 164 -7.28 10.69 10.27
CA GLY A 164 -6.04 9.89 10.29
C GLY A 164 -5.48 9.67 11.68
N LYS A 165 -6.21 10.05 12.74
CA LYS A 165 -5.79 9.87 14.13
C LYS A 165 -5.98 8.42 14.57
N GLY A 166 -5.12 7.95 15.48
CA GLY A 166 -5.27 6.66 16.12
C GLY A 166 -6.42 6.66 17.13
N VAL A 167 -7.24 5.60 17.12
CA VAL A 167 -8.33 5.38 18.06
C VAL A 167 -8.09 4.08 18.80
N PHE A 168 -8.02 4.14 20.13
CA PHE A 168 -7.92 2.94 20.94
C PHE A 168 -9.28 2.28 21.08
N LEU A 169 -9.35 0.98 20.78
CA LEU A 169 -10.54 0.16 20.85
C LEU A 169 -10.30 -1.03 21.78
N ASP A 170 -11.19 -1.18 22.76
CA ASP A 170 -11.20 -2.32 23.69
C ASP A 170 -12.12 -3.43 23.20
N ASN A 171 -11.84 -4.64 23.66
CA ASN A 171 -12.70 -5.82 23.46
C ASN A 171 -13.00 -6.16 22.00
N MET A 172 -12.08 -5.86 21.09
CA MET A 172 -12.17 -6.34 19.72
C MET A 172 -12.02 -7.87 19.66
N ILE A 173 -12.73 -8.50 18.74
CA ILE A 173 -12.71 -9.96 18.60
C ILE A 173 -11.83 -10.37 17.42
N SER A 174 -10.80 -11.16 17.70
CA SER A 174 -9.92 -11.72 16.69
C SER A 174 -10.60 -12.82 15.86
N ASN A 175 -10.03 -13.17 14.71
CA ASN A 175 -10.53 -14.30 13.91
C ASN A 175 -10.50 -15.66 14.67
N ARG A 176 -9.67 -15.76 15.73
CA ARG A 176 -9.60 -16.91 16.64
C ARG A 176 -10.57 -16.80 17.84
N LYS A 177 -11.51 -15.84 17.79
CA LYS A 177 -12.49 -15.54 18.84
C LYS A 177 -11.89 -15.12 20.19
N ASN A 178 -10.64 -14.68 20.24
CA ASN A 178 -10.03 -14.10 21.43
C ASN A 178 -10.29 -12.59 21.47
N SER A 179 -10.60 -12.07 22.66
CA SER A 179 -10.69 -10.63 22.88
C SER A 179 -9.28 -10.01 22.89
N PHE A 180 -9.15 -8.82 22.31
CA PHE A 180 -7.93 -8.03 22.34
C PHE A 180 -8.25 -6.54 22.23
N SER A 181 -7.31 -5.70 22.64
CA SER A 181 -7.39 -4.24 22.53
C SER A 181 -6.23 -3.73 21.72
N ALA A 182 -6.46 -2.73 20.88
CA ALA A 182 -5.41 -2.12 20.07
C ALA A 182 -5.82 -0.71 19.60
N THR A 183 -4.83 0.09 19.24
CA THR A 183 -5.04 1.33 18.51
C THR A 183 -5.23 1.03 17.03
N VAL A 184 -6.35 1.51 16.49
CA VAL A 184 -6.70 1.42 15.07
C VAL A 184 -6.46 2.77 14.41
N GLN A 185 -5.92 2.79 13.21
CA GLN A 185 -5.63 3.99 12.43
C GLN A 185 -5.84 3.69 10.93
N VAL A 186 -6.11 4.71 10.12
CA VAL A 186 -6.21 4.60 8.65
C VAL A 186 -4.83 4.60 8.03
#